data_6126b357f4590248fbee768b773f1ce8
#
_entry.id   6126b357f4590248fbee768b773f1ce8
#
_cell.length_a   1.000
_cell.length_b   1.000
_cell.length_c   1.000
_cell.angle_alpha   90.00
_cell.angle_beta   90.00
_cell.angle_gamma   90.00
#
_symmetry.space_group_name_H-M   'P 1'
#
loop_
_entity.id
_entity.type
_entity.pdbx_description
1 polymer ?
#
loop_
_entity_poly.entity_id
_entity_poly.type
_entity_poly.pdbx_seq_one_letter_code
_entity_poly.pdbx_strand_id
1 'polypeptide(L)'
;MKRIALVAALLAAAPAVAQTAPVTPPAAPETIDPGRLALAGRIVRVLVPDGVYLRLMRDRFPAMMDAMMANMDTAIPGGRDKARTADPAFDERMRIMARVMSEEMGPLMSRMEPSLRTGMARALARRFTTQQLTDLAAFYATPSGMAFGEQFLSLFVDPEIMGEMMKMTPTMMQEMPRIMKKVEAATAHLPPPPQPKGETE
;
A
#
# COMPACT_ATOMS: atom_id res chain seq x y z
N MET A 1 -60.51 -47.88 33.96
CA MET A 1 -59.83 -48.84 33.13
C MET A 1 -59.40 -48.13 31.83
N LYS A 2 -58.20 -47.51 31.81
CA LYS A 2 -57.65 -46.81 30.63
C LYS A 2 -56.29 -47.39 30.37
N ARG A 3 -56.14 -48.04 29.23
CA ARG A 3 -54.90 -48.64 28.75
C ARG A 3 -54.06 -47.53 28.12
N ILE A 4 -52.87 -47.27 28.67
CA ILE A 4 -51.89 -46.36 28.08
C ILE A 4 -50.94 -47.19 27.22
N ALA A 5 -50.96 -46.99 25.91
CA ALA A 5 -50.00 -47.57 24.96
C ALA A 5 -48.74 -46.67 24.90
N LEU A 6 -47.60 -47.27 25.22
CA LEU A 6 -46.28 -46.65 25.14
C LEU A 6 -45.75 -46.85 23.70
N VAL A 7 -45.61 -45.76 22.96
CA VAL A 7 -44.97 -45.77 21.62
C VAL A 7 -43.51 -45.39 21.80
N ALA A 8 -42.59 -46.33 21.60
CA ALA A 8 -41.14 -46.11 21.55
C ALA A 8 -40.76 -45.58 20.18
N ALA A 9 -40.31 -44.29 20.11
CA ALA A 9 -39.75 -43.73 18.88
C ALA A 9 -38.24 -44.03 18.83
N LEU A 10 -37.81 -44.87 17.90
CA LEU A 10 -36.38 -45.01 17.55
C LEU A 10 -35.94 -43.78 16.77
N LEU A 11 -35.05 -42.98 17.34
CA LEU A 11 -34.31 -41.95 16.62
C LEU A 11 -33.14 -42.63 15.84
N ALA A 12 -33.29 -42.78 14.53
CA ALA A 12 -32.19 -43.13 13.64
C ALA A 12 -31.27 -41.89 13.46
N ALA A 13 -30.07 -41.92 14.04
CA ALA A 13 -29.03 -40.91 13.80
C ALA A 13 -28.45 -41.15 12.38
N ALA A 14 -28.80 -40.30 11.44
CA ALA A 14 -28.13 -40.25 10.14
C ALA A 14 -26.75 -39.56 10.28
N PRO A 15 -25.67 -40.09 9.66
CA PRO A 15 -24.38 -39.40 9.67
C PRO A 15 -24.50 -38.09 8.86
N ALA A 16 -24.15 -36.97 9.49
CA ALA A 16 -24.02 -35.69 8.82
C ALA A 16 -22.84 -35.76 7.86
N VAL A 17 -23.11 -35.92 6.58
CA VAL A 17 -22.12 -35.75 5.51
C VAL A 17 -21.79 -34.26 5.49
N ALA A 18 -20.56 -33.91 5.90
CA ALA A 18 -20.04 -32.56 5.78
C ALA A 18 -20.08 -32.17 4.28
N GLN A 19 -21.05 -31.36 3.90
CA GLN A 19 -21.08 -30.75 2.58
C GLN A 19 -19.91 -29.75 2.53
N THR A 20 -18.85 -30.13 1.82
CA THR A 20 -17.81 -29.18 1.37
C THR A 20 -18.53 -28.12 0.56
N ALA A 21 -18.54 -26.88 1.08
CA ALA A 21 -19.06 -25.73 0.35
C ALA A 21 -18.40 -25.70 -1.04
N PRO A 22 -19.17 -25.51 -2.12
CA PRO A 22 -18.58 -25.42 -3.45
C PRO A 22 -17.59 -24.24 -3.46
N VAL A 23 -16.34 -24.53 -3.79
CA VAL A 23 -15.33 -23.51 -4.06
C VAL A 23 -15.85 -22.72 -5.25
N THR A 24 -16.39 -21.52 -4.99
CA THR A 24 -16.82 -20.61 -6.04
C THR A 24 -15.59 -20.33 -6.93
N PRO A 25 -15.62 -20.62 -8.23
CA PRO A 25 -14.51 -20.26 -9.12
C PRO A 25 -14.25 -18.75 -8.96
N PRO A 26 -12.99 -18.28 -9.06
CA PRO A 26 -12.71 -16.87 -9.07
C PRO A 26 -13.60 -16.21 -10.12
N ALA A 27 -14.36 -15.20 -9.71
CA ALA A 27 -15.29 -14.49 -10.58
C ALA A 27 -14.54 -14.11 -11.85
N ALA A 28 -15.13 -14.43 -13.02
CA ALA A 28 -14.56 -14.04 -14.31
C ALA A 28 -14.21 -12.54 -14.25
N PRO A 29 -13.08 -12.12 -14.84
CA PRO A 29 -12.67 -10.71 -14.76
C PRO A 29 -13.83 -9.85 -15.24
N GLU A 30 -14.37 -9.03 -14.32
CA GLU A 30 -15.51 -8.16 -14.58
C GLU A 30 -15.18 -7.28 -15.79
N THR A 31 -15.97 -7.40 -16.86
CA THR A 31 -15.79 -6.62 -18.07
C THR A 31 -16.08 -5.16 -17.74
N ILE A 32 -15.02 -4.37 -17.68
CA ILE A 32 -15.13 -2.93 -17.39
C ILE A 32 -15.73 -2.25 -18.62
N ASP A 33 -16.77 -1.44 -18.41
CA ASP A 33 -17.37 -0.63 -19.46
C ASP A 33 -16.32 0.25 -20.15
N PRO A 34 -16.20 0.22 -21.48
CA PRO A 34 -15.19 0.98 -22.23
C PRO A 34 -15.28 2.49 -22.03
N GLY A 35 -16.50 3.02 -21.87
CA GLY A 35 -16.74 4.45 -21.62
C GLY A 35 -16.20 4.87 -20.24
N ARG A 36 -16.48 4.07 -19.20
CA ARG A 36 -15.90 4.28 -17.86
C ARG A 36 -14.38 4.19 -17.88
N LEU A 37 -13.83 3.25 -18.60
CA LEU A 37 -12.38 3.09 -18.71
C LEU A 37 -11.74 4.31 -19.41
N ALA A 38 -12.36 4.83 -20.47
CA ALA A 38 -11.90 6.03 -21.16
C ALA A 38 -11.95 7.29 -20.27
N LEU A 39 -13.03 7.46 -19.49
CA LEU A 39 -13.15 8.54 -18.48
C LEU A 39 -12.05 8.44 -17.42
N ALA A 40 -11.90 7.27 -16.83
CA ALA A 40 -10.87 6.98 -15.84
C ALA A 40 -9.46 7.24 -16.40
N GLY A 41 -9.21 6.86 -17.65
CA GLY A 41 -7.92 7.12 -18.32
C GLY A 41 -7.61 8.61 -18.48
N ARG A 42 -8.62 9.46 -18.71
CA ARG A 42 -8.42 10.93 -18.74
C ARG A 42 -8.01 11.48 -17.38
N ILE A 43 -8.68 11.04 -16.31
CA ILE A 43 -8.36 11.44 -14.94
C ILE A 43 -6.93 11.02 -14.59
N VAL A 44 -6.58 9.77 -14.86
CA VAL A 44 -5.25 9.22 -14.54
C VAL A 44 -4.12 9.96 -15.25
N ARG A 45 -4.33 10.43 -16.50
CA ARG A 45 -3.31 11.22 -17.19
C ARG A 45 -3.00 12.56 -16.51
N VAL A 46 -3.96 13.13 -15.80
CA VAL A 46 -3.73 14.35 -14.99
C VAL A 46 -3.02 14.00 -13.69
N LEU A 47 -3.43 12.92 -13.02
CA LEU A 47 -2.84 12.48 -11.74
C LEU A 47 -1.42 11.90 -11.89
N VAL A 48 -1.15 11.25 -13.01
CA VAL A 48 0.13 10.60 -13.34
C VAL A 48 0.55 11.03 -14.73
N PRO A 49 0.99 12.30 -14.91
CA PRO A 49 1.47 12.79 -16.20
C PRO A 49 2.78 12.11 -16.61
N ASP A 50 3.10 12.19 -17.90
CA ASP A 50 4.32 11.58 -18.45
C ASP A 50 5.58 12.10 -17.75
N GLY A 51 6.45 11.19 -17.35
CA GLY A 51 7.71 11.49 -16.68
C GLY A 51 7.56 12.01 -15.25
N VAL A 52 6.39 11.85 -14.61
CA VAL A 52 6.17 12.34 -13.24
C VAL A 52 7.13 11.70 -12.23
N TYR A 53 7.41 10.42 -12.37
CA TYR A 53 8.35 9.72 -11.48
C TYR A 53 9.80 10.14 -11.70
N LEU A 54 10.17 10.41 -12.97
CA LEU A 54 11.50 10.94 -13.26
C LEU A 54 11.69 12.30 -12.60
N ARG A 55 10.70 13.21 -12.74
CA ARG A 55 10.74 14.52 -12.08
C ARG A 55 10.76 14.39 -10.56
N LEU A 56 9.91 13.50 -10.00
CA LEU A 56 9.86 13.27 -8.57
C LEU A 56 11.21 12.81 -8.02
N MET A 57 11.85 11.83 -8.68
CA MET A 57 13.16 11.34 -8.29
C MET A 57 14.23 12.42 -8.40
N ARG A 58 14.25 13.18 -9.50
CA ARG A 58 15.26 14.22 -9.72
C ARG A 58 15.09 15.41 -8.79
N ASP A 59 13.85 15.89 -8.60
CA ASP A 59 13.60 17.21 -8.01
C ASP A 59 13.26 17.11 -6.52
N ARG A 60 12.67 16.00 -6.06
CA ARG A 60 12.19 15.84 -4.67
C ARG A 60 12.99 14.85 -3.84
N PHE A 61 13.48 13.78 -4.45
CA PHE A 61 14.17 12.73 -3.71
C PHE A 61 15.44 13.22 -2.99
N PRO A 62 16.32 14.06 -3.59
CA PRO A 62 17.47 14.60 -2.88
C PRO A 62 17.05 15.43 -1.65
N ALA A 63 16.08 16.34 -1.81
CA ALA A 63 15.59 17.16 -0.69
C ALA A 63 14.95 16.31 0.43
N MET A 64 14.26 15.23 0.08
CA MET A 64 13.73 14.27 1.06
C MET A 64 14.86 13.57 1.81
N MET A 65 15.93 13.16 1.13
CA MET A 65 17.09 12.56 1.77
C MET A 65 17.81 13.54 2.69
N ASP A 66 17.96 14.78 2.29
CA ASP A 66 18.55 15.84 3.13
C ASP A 66 17.70 16.09 4.39
N ALA A 67 16.38 16.15 4.26
CA ALA A 67 15.46 16.29 5.39
C ALA A 67 15.52 15.08 6.34
N MET A 68 15.59 13.86 5.80
CA MET A 68 15.75 12.63 6.58
C MET A 68 17.07 12.66 7.36
N MET A 69 18.16 13.08 6.73
CA MET A 69 19.45 13.22 7.37
C MET A 69 19.45 14.30 8.46
N ALA A 70 18.80 15.44 8.23
CA ALA A 70 18.67 16.50 9.23
C ALA A 70 17.87 16.05 10.45
N ASN A 71 16.88 15.17 10.26
CA ASN A 71 16.04 14.64 11.34
C ASN A 71 16.63 13.40 12.05
N MET A 72 17.77 12.87 11.59
CA MET A 72 18.37 11.68 12.18
C MET A 72 18.70 11.84 13.66
N ASP A 73 19.14 13.03 14.08
CA ASP A 73 19.45 13.33 15.48
C ASP A 73 18.20 13.42 16.37
N THR A 74 17.04 13.75 15.77
CA THR A 74 15.76 13.72 16.47
C THR A 74 15.28 12.27 16.72
N ALA A 75 15.54 11.38 15.76
CA ALA A 75 15.16 9.95 15.87
C ALA A 75 16.15 9.15 16.74
N ILE A 76 17.45 9.48 16.66
CA ILE A 76 18.54 8.81 17.39
C ILE A 76 19.46 9.88 17.95
N PRO A 77 19.41 10.20 19.27
CA PRO A 77 20.24 11.24 19.86
C PRO A 77 21.74 11.07 19.53
N GLY A 78 22.31 12.08 18.88
CA GLY A 78 23.69 12.06 18.38
C GLY A 78 23.94 11.05 17.27
N GLY A 79 22.90 10.61 16.54
CA GLY A 79 23.00 9.58 15.51
C GLY A 79 23.91 10.01 14.36
N ARG A 80 23.77 11.26 13.90
CA ARG A 80 24.59 11.81 12.83
C ARG A 80 26.05 12.00 13.22
N ASP A 81 26.30 12.47 14.45
CA ASP A 81 27.67 12.64 14.96
C ASP A 81 28.38 11.29 15.15
N LYS A 82 27.65 10.28 15.64
CA LYS A 82 28.18 8.91 15.73
C LYS A 82 28.51 8.35 14.35
N ALA A 83 27.64 8.57 13.35
CA ALA A 83 27.89 8.13 11.99
C ALA A 83 29.10 8.82 11.37
N ARG A 84 29.28 10.14 11.56
CA ARG A 84 30.45 10.92 11.12
C ARG A 84 31.74 10.52 11.85
N THR A 85 31.64 10.14 13.11
CA THR A 85 32.80 9.64 13.87
C THR A 85 33.23 8.28 13.33
N ALA A 86 32.30 7.43 12.97
CA ALA A 86 32.58 6.12 12.37
C ALA A 86 33.05 6.20 10.91
N ASP A 87 32.51 7.15 10.17
CA ASP A 87 32.86 7.41 8.76
C ASP A 87 32.96 8.93 8.51
N PRO A 88 34.16 9.53 8.50
CA PRO A 88 34.35 10.95 8.22
C PRO A 88 33.78 11.42 6.88
N ALA A 89 33.63 10.52 5.90
CA ALA A 89 33.02 10.79 4.61
C ALA A 89 31.51 10.51 4.55
N PHE A 90 30.86 10.29 5.69
CA PHE A 90 29.45 9.86 5.77
C PHE A 90 28.51 10.79 4.99
N ASP A 91 28.57 12.10 5.21
CA ASP A 91 27.67 13.06 4.53
C ASP A 91 27.89 13.07 3.01
N GLU A 92 29.15 12.97 2.56
CA GLU A 92 29.47 12.90 1.13
C GLU A 92 28.98 11.59 0.51
N ARG A 93 29.17 10.48 1.22
CA ARG A 93 28.70 9.17 0.79
C ARG A 93 27.17 9.13 0.67
N MET A 94 26.45 9.74 1.61
CA MET A 94 25.00 9.86 1.56
C MET A 94 24.53 10.71 0.38
N ARG A 95 25.22 11.83 0.10
CA ARG A 95 24.93 12.67 -1.09
C ARG A 95 25.15 11.92 -2.41
N ILE A 96 26.27 11.21 -2.53
CA ILE A 96 26.56 10.40 -3.71
C ILE A 96 25.52 9.30 -3.87
N MET A 97 25.17 8.59 -2.79
CA MET A 97 24.15 7.55 -2.81
C MET A 97 22.78 8.10 -3.25
N ALA A 98 22.34 9.24 -2.68
CA ALA A 98 21.07 9.87 -3.07
C ALA A 98 21.04 10.26 -4.54
N ARG A 99 22.16 10.80 -5.07
CA ARG A 99 22.29 11.16 -6.49
C ARG A 99 22.20 9.93 -7.39
N VAL A 100 23.01 8.91 -7.12
CA VAL A 100 23.01 7.68 -7.92
C VAL A 100 21.64 7.00 -7.89
N MET A 101 21.02 6.92 -6.71
CA MET A 101 19.64 6.39 -6.58
C MET A 101 18.64 7.18 -7.41
N SER A 102 18.72 8.51 -7.40
CA SER A 102 17.86 9.38 -8.20
C SER A 102 18.05 9.16 -9.70
N GLU A 103 19.33 9.08 -10.15
CA GLU A 103 19.70 8.90 -11.55
C GLU A 103 19.27 7.53 -12.10
N GLU A 104 19.39 6.47 -11.31
CA GLU A 104 19.08 5.11 -11.74
C GLU A 104 17.58 4.75 -11.55
N MET A 105 16.99 5.14 -10.42
CA MET A 105 15.60 4.79 -10.14
C MET A 105 14.59 5.60 -10.95
N GLY A 106 14.91 6.85 -11.30
CA GLY A 106 14.02 7.70 -12.09
C GLY A 106 13.61 7.07 -13.42
N PRO A 107 14.56 6.70 -14.30
CA PRO A 107 14.26 6.03 -15.57
C PRO A 107 13.57 4.67 -15.39
N LEU A 108 13.92 3.91 -14.35
CA LEU A 108 13.27 2.63 -14.04
C LEU A 108 11.78 2.84 -13.73
N MET A 109 11.46 3.79 -12.84
CA MET A 109 10.08 4.11 -12.49
C MET A 109 9.29 4.66 -13.68
N SER A 110 9.90 5.50 -14.52
CA SER A 110 9.26 6.01 -15.74
C SER A 110 8.85 4.90 -16.70
N ARG A 111 9.61 3.83 -16.80
CA ARG A 111 9.23 2.65 -17.61
C ARG A 111 8.00 1.94 -17.09
N MET A 112 7.71 2.03 -15.81
CA MET A 112 6.53 1.43 -15.17
C MET A 112 5.27 2.30 -15.30
N GLU A 113 5.40 3.59 -15.62
CA GLU A 113 4.27 4.53 -15.69
C GLU A 113 3.09 4.03 -16.54
N PRO A 114 3.28 3.49 -17.78
CA PRO A 114 2.15 3.05 -18.60
C PRO A 114 1.34 1.93 -17.93
N SER A 115 2.02 0.96 -17.30
CA SER A 115 1.39 -0.14 -16.60
C SER A 115 0.63 0.36 -15.35
N LEU A 116 1.22 1.27 -14.60
CA LEU A 116 0.60 1.87 -13.44
C LEU A 116 -0.64 2.68 -13.81
N ARG A 117 -0.57 3.52 -14.85
CA ARG A 117 -1.73 4.24 -15.37
C ARG A 117 -2.85 3.30 -15.79
N THR A 118 -2.53 2.22 -16.48
CA THR A 118 -3.51 1.20 -16.88
C THR A 118 -4.18 0.58 -15.66
N GLY A 119 -3.40 0.20 -14.66
CA GLY A 119 -3.91 -0.33 -13.39
C GLY A 119 -4.83 0.64 -12.66
N MET A 120 -4.41 1.91 -12.54
CA MET A 120 -5.20 2.97 -11.91
C MET A 120 -6.50 3.25 -12.67
N ALA A 121 -6.47 3.33 -14.01
CA ALA A 121 -7.66 3.55 -14.82
C ALA A 121 -8.68 2.40 -14.63
N ARG A 122 -8.23 1.16 -14.61
CA ARG A 122 -9.09 0.00 -14.32
C ARG A 122 -9.66 0.05 -12.90
N ALA A 123 -8.84 0.44 -11.91
CA ALA A 123 -9.29 0.56 -10.52
C ALA A 123 -10.37 1.64 -10.36
N LEU A 124 -10.18 2.82 -10.96
CA LEU A 124 -11.17 3.88 -10.96
C LEU A 124 -12.45 3.46 -11.67
N ALA A 125 -12.34 2.86 -12.86
CA ALA A 125 -13.48 2.40 -13.64
C ALA A 125 -14.32 1.32 -12.94
N ARG A 126 -13.73 0.52 -12.04
CA ARG A 126 -14.48 -0.43 -11.21
C ARG A 126 -15.15 0.21 -10.00
N ARG A 127 -14.51 1.21 -9.39
CA ARG A 127 -14.95 1.79 -8.11
C ARG A 127 -15.96 2.93 -8.25
N PHE A 128 -15.92 3.64 -9.38
CA PHE A 128 -16.73 4.84 -9.60
C PHE A 128 -17.75 4.63 -10.69
N THR A 129 -18.93 5.23 -10.52
CA THR A 129 -19.97 5.27 -11.56
C THR A 129 -19.56 6.16 -12.73
N THR A 130 -20.23 6.01 -13.87
CA THR A 130 -20.01 6.88 -15.04
C THR A 130 -20.21 8.36 -14.71
N GLN A 131 -21.22 8.69 -13.91
CA GLN A 131 -21.47 10.08 -13.49
C GLN A 131 -20.33 10.63 -12.64
N GLN A 132 -19.88 9.88 -11.63
CA GLN A 132 -18.75 10.29 -10.78
C GLN A 132 -17.46 10.48 -11.58
N LEU A 133 -17.18 9.60 -12.53
CA LEU A 133 -16.02 9.75 -13.42
C LEU A 133 -16.17 10.96 -14.36
N THR A 134 -17.38 11.28 -14.79
CA THR A 134 -17.65 12.47 -15.61
C THR A 134 -17.40 13.74 -14.81
N ASP A 135 -17.90 13.81 -13.57
CA ASP A 135 -17.71 14.95 -12.67
C ASP A 135 -16.24 15.17 -12.33
N LEU A 136 -15.52 14.08 -12.00
CA LEU A 136 -14.07 14.12 -11.76
C LEU A 136 -13.29 14.56 -13.01
N ALA A 137 -13.63 14.03 -14.18
CA ALA A 137 -12.98 14.42 -15.42
C ALA A 137 -13.23 15.91 -15.75
N ALA A 138 -14.43 16.44 -15.47
CA ALA A 138 -14.75 17.85 -15.62
C ALA A 138 -13.95 18.70 -14.62
N PHE A 139 -13.84 18.28 -13.36
CA PHE A 139 -13.00 18.96 -12.36
C PHE A 139 -11.54 19.03 -12.83
N TYR A 140 -10.96 17.90 -13.21
CA TYR A 140 -9.56 17.84 -13.67
C TYR A 140 -9.31 18.56 -15.01
N ALA A 141 -10.34 18.95 -15.74
CA ALA A 141 -10.22 19.82 -16.91
C ALA A 141 -10.16 21.32 -16.55
N THR A 142 -10.45 21.71 -15.29
CA THR A 142 -10.31 23.08 -14.81
C THR A 142 -8.85 23.42 -14.47
N PRO A 143 -8.46 24.71 -14.49
CA PRO A 143 -7.12 25.11 -14.06
C PRO A 143 -6.75 24.63 -12.65
N SER A 144 -7.68 24.72 -11.69
CA SER A 144 -7.47 24.25 -10.33
C SER A 144 -7.33 22.73 -10.23
N GLY A 145 -8.16 22.00 -10.99
CA GLY A 145 -8.09 20.53 -11.04
C GLY A 145 -6.80 20.02 -11.67
N MET A 146 -6.32 20.66 -12.74
CA MET A 146 -5.02 20.35 -13.35
C MET A 146 -3.89 20.62 -12.36
N ALA A 147 -3.84 21.78 -11.74
CA ALA A 147 -2.82 22.14 -10.76
C ALA A 147 -2.82 21.16 -9.57
N PHE A 148 -3.99 20.78 -9.06
CA PHE A 148 -4.10 19.78 -8.00
C PHE A 148 -3.56 18.41 -8.46
N GLY A 149 -3.97 17.95 -9.65
CA GLY A 149 -3.55 16.67 -10.20
C GLY A 149 -2.03 16.57 -10.40
N GLU A 150 -1.41 17.62 -10.94
CA GLU A 150 0.03 17.71 -11.14
C GLU A 150 0.82 17.64 -9.83
N GLN A 151 0.26 18.21 -8.75
CA GLN A 151 0.90 18.21 -7.43
C GLN A 151 0.52 17.01 -6.57
N PHE A 152 -0.48 16.22 -6.96
CA PHE A 152 -1.06 15.16 -6.14
C PHE A 152 -0.01 14.18 -5.60
N LEU A 153 0.86 13.66 -6.46
CA LEU A 153 1.92 12.72 -6.03
C LEU A 153 2.99 13.42 -5.17
N SER A 154 3.26 14.69 -5.42
CA SER A 154 4.25 15.46 -4.65
C SER A 154 3.82 15.70 -3.20
N LEU A 155 2.50 15.74 -2.94
CA LEU A 155 1.98 15.90 -1.57
C LEU A 155 2.39 14.74 -0.66
N PHE A 156 2.48 13.51 -1.18
CA PHE A 156 2.87 12.34 -0.36
C PHE A 156 4.34 12.36 0.07
N VAL A 157 5.17 13.10 -0.64
CA VAL A 157 6.60 13.25 -0.31
C VAL A 157 6.92 14.66 0.20
N ASP A 158 5.89 15.43 0.56
CA ASP A 158 6.06 16.75 1.17
C ASP A 158 6.73 16.62 2.54
N PRO A 159 7.76 17.45 2.85
CA PRO A 159 8.48 17.37 4.12
C PRO A 159 7.58 17.48 5.35
N GLU A 160 6.47 18.22 5.27
CA GLU A 160 5.53 18.39 6.38
C GLU A 160 4.76 17.10 6.65
N ILE A 161 4.25 16.45 5.59
CA ILE A 161 3.56 15.15 5.69
C ILE A 161 4.54 14.07 6.15
N MET A 162 5.73 14.03 5.57
CA MET A 162 6.78 13.09 5.99
C MET A 162 7.19 13.30 7.45
N GLY A 163 7.28 14.55 7.90
CA GLY A 163 7.57 14.89 9.30
C GLY A 163 6.50 14.37 10.25
N GLU A 164 5.22 14.55 9.92
CA GLU A 164 4.13 14.01 10.75
C GLU A 164 4.12 12.45 10.75
N MET A 165 4.38 11.81 9.63
CA MET A 165 4.52 10.35 9.60
C MET A 165 5.67 9.85 10.49
N MET A 166 6.81 10.54 10.48
CA MET A 166 7.95 10.18 11.34
C MET A 166 7.64 10.34 12.83
N LYS A 167 6.85 11.33 13.23
CA LYS A 167 6.40 11.49 14.63
C LYS A 167 5.54 10.32 15.13
N MET A 168 4.89 9.61 14.23
CA MET A 168 4.09 8.42 14.59
C MET A 168 4.95 7.17 14.86
N THR A 169 6.19 7.13 14.37
CA THR A 169 7.07 5.96 14.47
C THR A 169 7.32 5.50 15.92
N PRO A 170 7.65 6.38 16.89
CA PRO A 170 7.82 5.97 18.29
C PRO A 170 6.54 5.36 18.89
N THR A 171 5.38 5.95 18.61
CA THR A 171 4.09 5.44 19.08
C THR A 171 3.81 4.06 18.48
N MET A 172 4.08 3.86 17.20
CA MET A 172 3.91 2.56 16.54
C MET A 172 4.81 1.50 17.17
N MET A 173 6.08 1.82 17.44
CA MET A 173 7.00 0.91 18.12
C MET A 173 6.56 0.55 19.54
N GLN A 174 5.99 1.49 20.27
CA GLN A 174 5.46 1.24 21.62
C GLN A 174 4.20 0.35 21.61
N GLU A 175 3.35 0.48 20.59
CA GLU A 175 2.14 -0.31 20.45
C GLU A 175 2.39 -1.72 19.85
N MET A 176 3.51 -1.93 19.17
CA MET A 176 3.82 -3.19 18.49
C MET A 176 3.76 -4.42 19.43
N PRO A 177 4.34 -4.39 20.65
CA PRO A 177 4.25 -5.54 21.56
C PRO A 177 2.80 -5.88 21.93
N ARG A 178 1.95 -4.86 22.12
CA ARG A 178 0.52 -5.05 22.41
C ARG A 178 -0.21 -5.68 21.23
N ILE A 179 0.10 -5.22 20.02
CA ILE A 179 -0.48 -5.78 18.79
C ILE A 179 -0.05 -7.23 18.62
N MET A 180 1.23 -7.55 18.79
CA MET A 180 1.76 -8.91 18.68
C MET A 180 1.13 -9.85 19.68
N LYS A 181 0.94 -9.42 20.94
CA LYS A 181 0.24 -10.21 21.96
C LYS A 181 -1.22 -10.52 21.58
N LYS A 182 -1.90 -9.56 20.92
CA LYS A 182 -3.27 -9.79 20.41
C LYS A 182 -3.28 -10.78 19.24
N VAL A 183 -2.30 -10.70 18.34
CA VAL A 183 -2.15 -11.64 17.23
C VAL A 183 -1.88 -13.04 17.77
N GLU A 184 -0.96 -13.20 18.71
CA GLU A 184 -0.64 -14.46 19.37
C GLU A 184 -1.90 -15.08 20.02
N ALA A 185 -2.64 -14.30 20.79
CA ALA A 185 -3.89 -14.75 21.39
C ALA A 185 -4.95 -15.15 20.34
N ALA A 186 -5.06 -14.40 19.25
CA ALA A 186 -6.02 -14.68 18.18
C ALA A 186 -5.64 -15.93 17.36
N THR A 187 -4.35 -16.24 17.27
CA THR A 187 -3.82 -17.39 16.51
C THR A 187 -3.51 -18.61 17.37
N ALA A 188 -3.71 -18.56 18.69
CA ALA A 188 -3.38 -19.65 19.63
C ALA A 188 -4.09 -20.97 19.33
N HIS A 189 -5.20 -20.93 18.60
CA HIS A 189 -5.95 -22.11 18.15
C HIS A 189 -5.41 -22.75 16.87
N LEU A 190 -4.46 -22.10 16.18
CA LEU A 190 -3.85 -22.61 14.95
C LEU A 190 -2.61 -23.47 15.25
N PRO A 191 -2.29 -24.44 14.40
CA PRO A 191 -1.01 -25.15 14.52
C PRO A 191 0.17 -24.14 14.33
N PRO A 192 1.31 -24.40 14.97
CA PRO A 192 2.47 -23.51 14.83
C PRO A 192 2.87 -23.38 13.35
N PRO A 193 3.34 -22.18 12.92
CA PRO A 193 3.76 -21.98 11.55
C PRO A 193 4.91 -22.94 11.20
N PRO A 194 4.95 -23.45 9.94
CA PRO A 194 6.04 -24.30 9.51
C PRO A 194 7.36 -23.54 9.69
N GLN A 195 8.29 -24.18 10.40
CA GLN A 195 9.63 -23.59 10.53
C GLN A 195 10.27 -23.47 9.15
N PRO A 196 10.90 -22.34 8.80
CA PRO A 196 11.68 -22.27 7.57
C PRO A 196 12.70 -23.40 7.62
N LYS A 197 12.64 -24.30 6.63
CA LYS A 197 13.70 -25.32 6.46
C LYS A 197 15.00 -24.55 6.31
N GLY A 198 15.87 -24.66 7.30
CA GLY A 198 17.18 -24.05 7.24
C GLY A 198 17.82 -24.48 5.91
N GLU A 199 18.23 -23.50 5.11
CA GLU A 199 19.21 -23.71 4.06
C GLU A 199 20.51 -24.07 4.79
N THR A 200 20.72 -25.35 4.95
CA THR A 200 22.03 -25.89 5.27
C THR A 200 22.78 -25.98 3.95
N GLU A 201 23.79 -25.08 3.80
CA GLU A 201 24.96 -25.12 2.91
C GLU A 201 24.70 -25.32 1.41
#